data_9910aef610a2ecafd453c0d0b338e09f
#
_entry.id   9910aef610a2ecafd453c0d0b338e09f
#
_cell.length_a   1.000
_cell.length_b   1.000
_cell.length_c   1.000
_cell.angle_alpha   90.00
_cell.angle_beta   90.00
_cell.angle_gamma   90.00
#
_symmetry.space_group_name_H-M   'P 1'
#
loop_
_entity.id
_entity.type
_entity.pdbx_description
1 polymer ?
#
loop_
_entity_poly.entity_id
_entity_poly.type
_entity_poly.pdbx_seq_one_letter_code
_entity_poly.pdbx_strand_id
1 'polypeptide(L)'
;MSFDPGLAGGMGVLAAVVDSGSFARAADSLEMTPSGVSRAISRLEKRLGIRLFDRTTRSVQLTDEGRRFYQEIAPLLAGREDAATAAADSALTVRGRLRVNIDPYFSRLVL
;
A
#
# COMPACT_ATOMS: atom_id res chain seq x y z
N MET A 1 -12.03 4.06 -16.73
CA MET A 1 -12.23 3.37 -15.46
C MET A 1 -12.16 4.37 -14.32
N SER A 2 -13.09 4.31 -13.43
CA SER A 2 -13.11 5.27 -12.35
C SER A 2 -12.20 4.80 -11.21
N PHE A 3 -11.57 5.77 -10.57
CA PHE A 3 -10.74 5.52 -9.41
C PHE A 3 -11.63 5.25 -8.21
N ASP A 4 -11.29 4.25 -7.44
CA ASP A 4 -12.02 3.92 -6.22
C ASP A 4 -11.10 4.08 -5.03
N PRO A 5 -11.24 5.16 -4.27
CA PRO A 5 -10.38 5.39 -3.12
C PRO A 5 -10.48 4.30 -2.05
N GLY A 6 -11.67 3.72 -1.90
CA GLY A 6 -11.87 2.63 -0.95
C GLY A 6 -11.07 1.40 -1.33
N LEU A 7 -11.04 1.08 -2.61
CA LEU A 7 -10.29 -0.06 -3.10
C LEU A 7 -8.79 0.18 -2.93
N ALA A 8 -8.29 1.35 -3.29
CA ALA A 8 -6.89 1.68 -3.13
C ALA A 8 -6.48 1.66 -1.66
N GLY A 9 -7.32 2.18 -0.77
CA GLY A 9 -7.06 2.15 0.65
C GLY A 9 -7.03 0.73 1.18
N GLY A 10 -7.94 -0.12 0.72
CA GLY A 10 -7.97 -1.53 1.11
C GLY A 10 -6.72 -2.27 0.69
N MET A 11 -6.20 -2.01 -0.51
CA MET A 11 -4.96 -2.62 -0.97
C MET A 11 -3.78 -2.21 -0.10
N GLY A 12 -3.72 -0.94 0.33
CA GLY A 12 -2.68 -0.48 1.24
C GLY A 12 -2.76 -1.15 2.60
N VAL A 13 -3.96 -1.36 3.12
CA VAL A 13 -4.16 -2.08 4.37
C VAL A 13 -3.72 -3.53 4.22
N LEU A 14 -4.07 -4.16 3.10
CA LEU A 14 -3.65 -5.53 2.82
C LEU A 14 -2.12 -5.65 2.84
N ALA A 15 -1.44 -4.74 2.16
CA ALA A 15 0.01 -4.75 2.13
C ALA A 15 0.60 -4.61 3.53
N ALA A 16 0.05 -3.72 4.35
CA ALA A 16 0.53 -3.53 5.71
C ALA A 16 0.37 -4.80 6.55
N VAL A 17 -0.75 -5.50 6.39
CA VAL A 17 -0.98 -6.75 7.13
C VAL A 17 0.00 -7.83 6.69
N VAL A 18 0.20 -7.96 5.38
CA VAL A 18 1.13 -8.96 4.85
C VAL A 18 2.56 -8.67 5.29
N ASP A 19 2.99 -7.42 5.18
CA ASP A 19 4.35 -7.03 5.51
C ASP A 19 4.66 -7.16 7.00
N SER A 20 3.70 -6.81 7.84
CA SER A 20 3.91 -6.87 9.29
C SER A 20 3.63 -8.27 9.86
N GLY A 21 2.86 -9.07 9.16
CA GLY A 21 2.48 -10.41 9.60
C GLY A 21 1.44 -10.41 10.71
N SER A 22 0.79 -9.27 10.95
CA SER A 22 -0.16 -9.15 12.07
C SER A 22 -1.13 -8.02 11.82
N PHE A 23 -2.39 -8.24 12.14
CA PHE A 23 -3.40 -7.19 12.08
C PHE A 23 -3.10 -6.09 13.09
N ALA A 24 -2.63 -6.46 14.28
CA ALA A 24 -2.31 -5.49 15.31
C ALA A 24 -1.13 -4.59 14.92
N ARG A 25 -0.09 -5.18 14.36
CA ARG A 25 1.06 -4.40 13.90
C ARG A 25 0.71 -3.50 12.73
N ALA A 26 -0.11 -4.01 11.82
CA ALA A 26 -0.58 -3.20 10.71
C ALA A 26 -1.39 -2.02 11.22
N ALA A 27 -2.24 -2.25 12.22
CA ALA A 27 -3.04 -1.18 12.82
C ALA A 27 -2.14 -0.09 13.40
N ASP A 28 -1.10 -0.49 14.11
CA ASP A 28 -0.15 0.48 14.67
C ASP A 28 0.52 1.30 13.57
N SER A 29 1.01 0.65 12.53
CA SER A 29 1.69 1.36 11.47
C SER A 29 0.77 2.26 10.64
N LEU A 30 -0.51 1.91 10.56
CA LEU A 30 -1.49 2.68 9.81
C LEU A 30 -2.24 3.70 10.68
N GLU A 31 -1.94 3.74 11.98
CA GLU A 31 -2.65 4.58 12.93
C GLU A 31 -4.15 4.28 12.94
N MET A 32 -4.47 3.00 12.90
CA MET A 32 -5.84 2.51 12.91
C MET A 32 -6.04 1.57 14.09
N THR A 33 -7.29 1.23 14.37
CA THR A 33 -7.57 0.17 15.35
C THR A 33 -7.49 -1.19 14.66
N PRO A 34 -7.18 -2.25 15.40
CA PRO A 34 -7.20 -3.60 14.80
C PRO A 34 -8.54 -3.95 14.18
N SER A 35 -9.65 -3.55 14.80
CA SER A 35 -10.96 -3.81 14.22
C SER A 35 -11.18 -2.99 12.96
N GLY A 36 -10.60 -1.79 12.87
CA GLY A 36 -10.63 -0.98 11.65
C GLY A 36 -9.91 -1.65 10.51
N VAL A 37 -8.74 -2.22 10.80
CA VAL A 37 -7.98 -2.98 9.81
C VAL A 37 -8.77 -4.19 9.33
N SER A 38 -9.36 -4.93 10.27
CA SER A 38 -10.16 -6.11 9.94
C SER A 38 -11.35 -5.76 9.07
N ARG A 39 -12.02 -4.64 9.36
CA ARG A 39 -13.15 -4.20 8.54
C ARG A 39 -12.72 -3.78 7.15
N ALA A 40 -11.57 -3.12 7.05
CA ALA A 40 -11.06 -2.72 5.74
C ALA A 40 -10.76 -3.95 4.88
N ILE A 41 -10.17 -4.97 5.47
CA ILE A 41 -9.90 -6.22 4.76
C ILE A 41 -11.21 -6.91 4.36
N SER A 42 -12.19 -6.95 5.26
CA SER A 42 -13.48 -7.55 4.93
C SER A 42 -14.19 -6.84 3.78
N ARG A 43 -14.12 -5.51 3.74
CA ARG A 43 -14.68 -4.76 2.63
C ARG A 43 -13.97 -5.06 1.33
N LEU A 44 -12.66 -5.19 1.38
CA LEU A 44 -11.87 -5.53 0.20
C LEU A 44 -12.24 -6.92 -0.30
N GLU A 45 -12.36 -7.89 0.60
CA GLU A 45 -12.78 -9.25 0.25
C GLU A 45 -14.15 -9.24 -0.42
N LYS A 46 -15.05 -8.45 0.11
CA LYS A 46 -16.40 -8.34 -0.43
C LYS A 46 -16.40 -7.74 -1.83
N ARG A 47 -15.58 -6.72 -2.04
CA ARG A 47 -15.48 -6.09 -3.34
C ARG A 47 -14.88 -7.01 -4.39
N LEU A 48 -13.89 -7.81 -3.99
CA LEU A 48 -13.20 -8.72 -4.89
C LEU A 48 -13.94 -10.04 -5.08
N GLY A 49 -14.83 -10.35 -4.15
CA GLY A 49 -15.55 -11.63 -4.17
C GLY A 49 -14.67 -12.81 -3.83
N ILE A 50 -13.57 -12.59 -3.11
CA ILE A 50 -12.66 -13.67 -2.70
C ILE A 50 -12.29 -13.50 -1.23
N ARG A 51 -11.80 -14.58 -0.63
CA ARG A 51 -11.22 -14.53 0.70
C ARG A 51 -9.73 -14.24 0.55
N LEU A 52 -9.24 -13.26 1.26
CA LEU A 52 -7.83 -12.91 1.22
C LEU A 52 -7.03 -13.66 2.28
N PHE A 53 -7.61 -13.81 3.47
CA PHE A 53 -6.92 -14.46 4.58
C PHE A 53 -7.64 -15.69 5.07
N ASP A 54 -6.86 -16.69 5.46
CA ASP A 54 -7.37 -17.89 6.08
C ASP A 54 -7.64 -17.57 7.55
N ARG A 55 -8.92 -17.57 7.93
CA ARG A 55 -9.33 -17.19 9.27
C ARG A 55 -9.37 -18.37 10.23
N THR A 56 -9.01 -19.55 9.77
CA THR A 56 -9.02 -20.74 10.61
C THR A 56 -7.72 -20.93 11.37
N THR A 57 -6.69 -20.16 11.04
CA THR A 57 -5.39 -20.25 11.72
C THR A 57 -5.16 -19.01 12.58
N ARG A 58 -4.30 -19.15 13.58
CA ARG A 58 -3.94 -18.03 14.44
C ARG A 58 -3.01 -17.05 13.75
N SER A 59 -2.16 -17.57 12.89
CA SER A 59 -1.22 -16.72 12.18
C SER A 59 -1.88 -16.15 10.94
N VAL A 60 -1.39 -14.99 10.50
CA VAL A 60 -1.89 -14.37 9.30
C VAL A 60 -1.37 -15.12 8.10
N GLN A 61 -2.27 -15.74 7.38
CA GLN A 61 -1.91 -16.47 6.16
C GLN A 61 -2.88 -16.13 5.05
N LEU A 62 -2.32 -15.83 3.89
CA LEU A 62 -3.13 -15.57 2.72
C LEU A 62 -3.70 -16.87 2.17
N THR A 63 -4.91 -16.80 1.66
CA THR A 63 -5.45 -17.89 0.86
C THR A 63 -4.70 -17.93 -0.48
N ASP A 64 -4.90 -18.97 -1.26
CA ASP A 64 -4.30 -19.03 -2.60
C ASP A 64 -4.77 -17.87 -3.47
N GLU A 65 -6.06 -17.54 -3.38
CA GLU A 65 -6.61 -16.40 -4.11
C GLU A 65 -6.04 -15.10 -3.62
N GLY A 66 -5.90 -14.96 -2.30
CA GLY A 66 -5.30 -13.76 -1.70
C GLY A 66 -3.85 -13.60 -2.09
N ARG A 67 -3.10 -14.70 -2.17
CA ARG A 67 -1.71 -14.67 -2.58
C ARG A 67 -1.58 -14.21 -4.03
N ARG A 68 -2.42 -14.72 -4.90
CA ARG A 68 -2.42 -14.31 -6.30
C ARG A 68 -2.75 -12.83 -6.45
N PHE A 69 -3.76 -12.39 -5.74
CA PHE A 69 -4.14 -10.99 -5.76
C PHE A 69 -3.00 -10.10 -5.26
N TYR A 70 -2.39 -10.48 -4.13
CA TYR A 70 -1.30 -9.71 -3.56
C TYR A 70 -0.11 -9.65 -4.51
N GLN A 71 0.21 -10.74 -5.17
CA GLN A 71 1.30 -10.76 -6.13
C GLN A 71 1.06 -9.82 -7.30
N GLU A 72 -0.19 -9.65 -7.70
CA GLU A 72 -0.55 -8.73 -8.78
C GLU A 72 -0.43 -7.27 -8.35
N ILE A 73 -0.82 -6.95 -7.13
CA ILE A 73 -0.82 -5.56 -6.70
C ILE A 73 0.49 -5.10 -6.07
N ALA A 74 1.29 -6.02 -5.54
CA ALA A 74 2.52 -5.65 -4.86
C ALA A 74 3.47 -4.81 -5.72
N PRO A 75 3.72 -5.14 -6.99
CA PRO A 75 4.55 -4.28 -7.82
C PRO A 75 3.95 -2.90 -8.05
N LEU A 76 2.62 -2.81 -8.13
CA LEU A 76 1.95 -1.53 -8.32
C LEU A 76 2.08 -0.65 -7.08
N LEU A 77 1.96 -1.26 -5.90
CA LEU A 77 2.13 -0.52 -4.65
C LEU A 77 3.58 -0.08 -4.45
N ALA A 78 4.53 -0.93 -4.76
CA ALA A 78 5.94 -0.59 -4.68
C ALA A 78 6.30 0.53 -5.64
N GLY A 79 5.81 0.46 -6.87
CA GLY A 79 6.04 1.52 -7.83
C GLY A 79 5.48 2.86 -7.38
N ARG A 80 4.32 2.84 -6.75
CA ARG A 80 3.70 4.03 -6.21
C ARG A 80 4.52 4.61 -5.07
N GLU A 81 5.03 3.77 -4.19
CA GLU A 81 5.89 4.21 -3.09
C GLU A 81 7.19 4.80 -3.61
N ASP A 82 7.79 4.16 -4.59
CA ASP A 82 9.01 4.65 -5.22
C ASP A 82 8.80 6.03 -5.84
N ALA A 83 7.69 6.22 -6.52
CA ALA A 83 7.37 7.51 -7.11
C ALA A 83 7.17 8.57 -6.03
N ALA A 84 6.49 8.23 -4.96
CA ALA A 84 6.27 9.17 -3.86
C ALA A 84 7.58 9.52 -3.17
N THR A 85 8.45 8.55 -2.97
CA THR A 85 9.74 8.77 -2.35
C THR A 85 10.62 9.66 -3.24
N ALA A 86 10.63 9.40 -4.53
CA ALA A 86 11.39 10.21 -5.47
C ALA A 86 10.90 11.65 -5.47
N ALA A 87 9.61 11.85 -5.45
CA ALA A 87 9.04 13.18 -5.40
C ALA A 87 9.40 13.91 -4.10
N ALA A 88 9.36 13.20 -2.98
CA ALA A 88 9.71 13.79 -1.70
C ALA A 88 11.20 14.15 -1.65
N ASP A 89 12.07 13.29 -2.13
CA ASP A 89 13.49 13.55 -2.20
C ASP A 89 13.79 14.75 -3.12
N SER A 90 13.10 14.82 -4.22
CA SER A 90 13.25 15.95 -5.14
C SER A 90 12.81 17.25 -4.49
N ALA A 91 11.72 17.24 -3.77
CA ALA A 91 11.24 18.43 -3.08
C ALA A 91 12.23 18.88 -2.01
N LEU A 92 12.80 17.95 -1.27
CA LEU A 92 13.81 18.30 -0.28
C LEU A 92 15.05 18.90 -0.91
N THR A 93 15.48 18.33 -2.02
CA THR A 93 16.63 18.83 -2.74
C THR A 93 16.41 20.27 -3.19
N VAL A 94 15.25 20.55 -3.76
CA VAL A 94 14.93 21.88 -4.22
C VAL A 94 14.91 22.87 -3.05
N ARG A 95 14.30 22.51 -1.96
CA ARG A 95 14.23 23.38 -0.79
C ARG A 95 15.56 23.64 -0.14
N GLY A 96 16.38 22.63 -0.02
CA GLY A 96 17.63 22.74 0.68
C GLY A 96 18.76 23.28 -0.17
N ARG A 97 18.64 23.20 -1.48
CA ARG A 97 19.70 23.56 -2.39
C ARG A 97 19.16 24.22 -3.63
N LEU A 98 18.64 25.37 -3.46
CA LEU A 98 17.97 26.08 -4.55
C LEU A 98 18.78 26.22 -5.80
N ARG A 99 20.08 26.23 -5.67
CA ARG A 99 20.93 26.35 -6.83
C ARG A 99 21.20 25.06 -7.52
N VAL A 100 20.67 23.98 -7.06
CA VAL A 100 20.92 22.72 -7.64
C VAL A 100 20.40 22.67 -9.02
N ASN A 101 21.19 22.17 -9.92
CA ASN A 101 20.79 21.88 -11.16
C ASN A 101 19.75 20.85 -11.22
N ILE A 102 18.73 21.02 -11.91
CA ILE A 102 17.68 20.07 -12.05
C ILE A 102 18.06 19.12 -13.11
N ASP A 103 18.25 17.88 -12.73
CA ASP A 103 18.56 16.94 -13.71
C ASP A 103 17.37 16.65 -14.60
N PRO A 104 17.57 16.25 -15.85
CA PRO A 104 16.47 15.99 -16.77
C PRO A 104 15.55 14.88 -16.31
N TYR A 105 16.07 13.92 -15.60
CA TYR A 105 15.27 12.85 -15.08
C TYR A 105 14.32 13.35 -14.01
N PHE A 106 14.81 14.21 -13.14
CA PHE A 106 14.03 14.84 -12.12
C PHE A 106 12.90 15.64 -12.74
N SER A 107 13.20 16.41 -13.77
CA SER A 107 12.18 17.19 -14.45
C SER A 107 11.06 16.32 -14.98
N ARG A 108 11.37 15.16 -15.50
CA ARG A 108 10.34 14.25 -15.97
C ARG A 108 9.47 13.72 -14.87
N LEU A 109 10.04 13.49 -13.71
CA LEU A 109 9.27 12.95 -12.59
C LEU A 109 8.37 13.99 -11.96
N VAL A 110 8.78 15.23 -11.98
CA VAL A 110 8.04 16.29 -11.33
C VAL A 110 6.92 16.80 -12.18
N LEU A 111 7.05 16.73 -13.46
CA LEU A 111 6.00 17.13 -14.33
C LEU A 111 4.86 16.14 -14.32
#